data_dd813c0c2b596f0e4d7dc94dab9eb1b1
#
_entry.id   dd813c0c2b596f0e4d7dc94dab9eb1b1
#
_cell.length_a   1.000
_cell.length_b   1.000
_cell.length_c   1.000
_cell.angle_alpha   90.00
_cell.angle_beta   90.00
_cell.angle_gamma   90.00
#
_symmetry.space_group_name_H-M   'P 1'
#
loop_
_entity.id
_entity.type
_entity.pdbx_description
1 polymer ?
#
loop_
_entity_poly.entity_id
_entity_poly.type
_entity_poly.pdbx_seq_one_letter_code
_entity_poly.pdbx_strand_id
1 'polypeptide(L)'
;MNELVLTIITYYIIAILCIIIVLNLIQYYTKNKYKKEVSNYDIEKNELIDAPIMTELKKVEELSRNKAIKDKYNLWKSEIDSMKDNLEKEINDMIIDADFLLDQKDYKNYTLKRIDLEIKLLEAKGLKNKIYDEIREITLCEENNRAKITLLKERFREAIRIYNTSKNTYVPIDKTIDLQIETIEKRFQEFEILMEKQDYVSVNKLVSALETLIKHFETIIDEVPPIVAMALTLIPKRLVEMKSTYENMVRRGFQLDYLNIEYNIEEINKKLNVAMSKVRVLNLEDVLFELRTILEYTDSVFNDFEKEKIARKEYEDSVTLFKSKVKKINDIMNKLYGKVVDAKYNYKLGDDKIKELDILSSELGILDEDFSNLYNATKTVSFPYTRLNKELELLVIKLSKIEEKIDVYMQSIGTMQEDEKRAREQLNDMNTLLDEAKNKIREYKLPIVPDYYFVQLKEAIEAVREVNKELDKKPINIDILNTRVDTARDLVFKLNNTSNEIIKTAMLAETAIVYGNRFRCKKQYVDEGLNKSEMLFIKGEYRKS
;
A
#
# COMPACT_ATOMS: atom_id res chain seq x y z
N MET A 1 39.92 -94.51 -40.12
CA MET A 1 39.93 -93.26 -40.92
C MET A 1 38.57 -92.99 -41.61
N ASN A 2 37.76 -94.03 -41.90
CA ASN A 2 36.47 -93.86 -42.61
C ASN A 2 35.31 -93.36 -41.71
N GLU A 3 35.26 -93.64 -40.40
CA GLU A 3 34.17 -93.20 -39.55
C GLU A 3 34.23 -91.70 -39.24
N LEU A 4 35.43 -91.11 -39.04
CA LEU A 4 35.59 -89.70 -38.76
C LEU A 4 35.24 -88.82 -39.98
N VAL A 5 35.52 -89.31 -41.19
CA VAL A 5 35.16 -88.64 -42.44
C VAL A 5 33.64 -88.67 -42.64
N LEU A 6 32.99 -89.82 -42.30
CA LEU A 6 31.53 -89.95 -42.39
C LEU A 6 30.79 -89.07 -41.43
N THR A 7 31.26 -88.89 -40.19
CA THR A 7 30.68 -88.00 -39.21
C THR A 7 30.81 -86.51 -39.60
N ILE A 8 31.96 -86.07 -40.15
CA ILE A 8 32.13 -84.72 -40.70
C ILE A 8 31.18 -84.42 -41.84
N ILE A 9 30.97 -85.37 -42.74
CA ILE A 9 30.03 -85.24 -43.88
C ILE A 9 28.58 -85.15 -43.38
N THR A 10 28.18 -85.93 -42.34
CA THR A 10 26.82 -85.84 -41.77
C THR A 10 26.57 -84.45 -41.07
N TYR A 11 27.53 -83.90 -40.35
CA TYR A 11 27.42 -82.54 -39.78
C TYR A 11 27.31 -81.50 -40.89
N TYR A 12 28.03 -81.64 -42.00
CA TYR A 12 27.96 -80.68 -43.11
C TYR A 12 26.58 -80.72 -43.82
N ILE A 13 26.01 -81.93 -43.99
CA ILE A 13 24.67 -82.09 -44.54
C ILE A 13 23.61 -81.49 -43.60
N ILE A 14 23.75 -81.67 -42.26
CA ILE A 14 22.84 -81.08 -41.27
C ILE A 14 22.93 -79.58 -41.31
N ALA A 15 24.14 -79.01 -41.40
CA ALA A 15 24.35 -77.55 -41.46
C ALA A 15 23.72 -76.94 -42.73
N ILE A 16 23.86 -77.59 -43.87
CA ILE A 16 23.19 -77.20 -45.16
C ILE A 16 21.69 -77.25 -45.01
N LEU A 17 21.13 -78.30 -44.39
CA LEU A 17 19.69 -78.49 -44.18
C LEU A 17 19.15 -77.36 -43.22
N CYS A 18 19.88 -77.05 -42.17
CA CYS A 18 19.55 -75.92 -41.29
C CYS A 18 19.54 -74.55 -42.00
N ILE A 19 20.52 -74.31 -42.87
CA ILE A 19 20.58 -73.12 -43.70
C ILE A 19 19.37 -73.04 -44.64
N ILE A 20 19.00 -74.13 -45.28
CA ILE A 20 17.82 -74.24 -46.20
C ILE A 20 16.53 -73.95 -45.39
N ILE A 21 16.39 -74.52 -44.19
CA ILE A 21 15.23 -74.29 -43.34
C ILE A 21 15.16 -72.82 -42.95
N VAL A 22 16.25 -72.20 -42.51
CA VAL A 22 16.32 -70.75 -42.13
C VAL A 22 15.99 -69.89 -43.35
N LEU A 23 16.52 -70.16 -44.51
CA LEU A 23 16.20 -69.43 -45.75
C LEU A 23 14.72 -69.59 -46.14
N ASN A 24 14.12 -70.77 -45.99
CA ASN A 24 12.69 -70.97 -46.22
C ASN A 24 11.84 -70.20 -45.16
N LEU A 25 12.24 -70.18 -43.90
CA LEU A 25 11.55 -69.44 -42.87
C LEU A 25 11.64 -67.89 -43.11
N ILE A 26 12.79 -67.39 -43.53
CA ILE A 26 12.97 -65.99 -43.92
C ILE A 26 12.07 -65.66 -45.13
N GLN A 27 12.06 -66.52 -46.15
CA GLN A 27 11.18 -66.31 -47.31
C GLN A 27 9.68 -66.40 -46.97
N TYR A 28 9.30 -67.31 -46.08
CA TYR A 28 7.92 -67.40 -45.58
C TYR A 28 7.51 -66.17 -44.81
N TYR A 29 8.40 -65.67 -43.89
CA TYR A 29 8.16 -64.49 -43.12
C TYR A 29 8.08 -63.22 -43.99
N THR A 30 9.00 -63.06 -44.95
CA THR A 30 8.98 -61.93 -45.88
C THR A 30 7.77 -61.95 -46.80
N LYS A 31 7.38 -63.12 -47.32
CA LYS A 31 6.17 -63.28 -48.13
C LYS A 31 4.91 -62.86 -47.31
N ASN A 32 4.77 -63.37 -46.09
CA ASN A 32 3.65 -63.02 -45.21
C ASN A 32 3.59 -61.52 -44.85
N LYS A 33 4.75 -60.92 -44.62
CA LYS A 33 4.84 -59.49 -44.35
C LYS A 33 4.35 -58.67 -45.54
N TYR A 34 4.83 -58.99 -46.75
CA TYR A 34 4.46 -58.26 -47.96
C TYR A 34 3.00 -58.56 -48.38
N LYS A 35 2.49 -59.75 -48.15
CA LYS A 35 1.08 -60.10 -48.40
C LYS A 35 0.15 -59.27 -47.49
N LYS A 36 0.58 -59.01 -46.26
CA LYS A 36 -0.15 -58.17 -45.35
C LYS A 36 -0.11 -56.70 -45.78
N GLU A 37 1.01 -56.24 -46.35
CA GLU A 37 1.13 -54.87 -46.91
C GLU A 37 0.19 -54.69 -48.12
N VAL A 38 0.13 -55.67 -49.04
CA VAL A 38 -0.82 -55.68 -50.20
C VAL A 38 -2.28 -55.64 -49.74
N SER A 39 -2.64 -56.41 -48.70
CA SER A 39 -3.96 -56.37 -48.10
C SER A 39 -4.30 -55.04 -47.50
N ASN A 40 -3.29 -54.34 -46.89
CA ASN A 40 -3.49 -53.01 -46.37
C ASN A 40 -3.74 -51.98 -47.49
N TYR A 41 -3.05 -52.10 -48.63
CA TYR A 41 -3.30 -51.22 -49.79
C TYR A 41 -4.69 -51.42 -50.36
N ASP A 42 -5.21 -52.66 -50.38
CA ASP A 42 -6.59 -52.92 -50.80
C ASP A 42 -7.61 -52.32 -49.85
N ILE A 43 -7.35 -52.39 -48.53
CA ILE A 43 -8.19 -51.73 -47.53
C ILE A 43 -8.15 -50.20 -47.74
N GLU A 44 -6.95 -49.64 -47.91
CA GLU A 44 -6.76 -48.15 -48.09
C GLU A 44 -7.45 -47.67 -49.38
N LYS A 45 -7.39 -48.48 -50.51
CA LYS A 45 -8.13 -48.18 -51.73
C LYS A 45 -9.63 -48.15 -51.48
N ASN A 46 -10.17 -49.18 -50.78
CA ASN A 46 -11.59 -49.27 -50.49
C ASN A 46 -12.07 -48.12 -49.58
N GLU A 47 -11.27 -47.72 -48.58
CA GLU A 47 -11.56 -46.56 -47.76
C GLU A 47 -11.58 -45.23 -48.55
N LEU A 48 -10.79 -45.16 -49.63
CA LEU A 48 -10.81 -43.98 -50.52
C LEU A 48 -12.06 -43.95 -51.40
N ILE A 49 -12.54 -45.13 -51.85
CA ILE A 49 -13.77 -45.28 -52.68
C ILE A 49 -15.03 -45.03 -51.84
N ASP A 50 -15.09 -45.57 -50.60
CA ASP A 50 -16.24 -45.46 -49.69
C ASP A 50 -16.28 -44.22 -48.88
N ALA A 51 -15.38 -43.30 -49.12
CA ALA A 51 -15.27 -42.07 -48.34
C ALA A 51 -16.56 -41.21 -48.33
N PRO A 52 -16.89 -40.53 -47.21
CA PRO A 52 -18.13 -39.74 -47.08
C PRO A 52 -18.18 -38.48 -47.96
N ILE A 53 -17.19 -38.32 -48.89
CA ILE A 53 -17.09 -37.17 -49.79
C ILE A 53 -18.34 -37.01 -50.67
N MET A 54 -18.99 -38.12 -51.05
CA MET A 54 -20.24 -38.10 -51.84
C MET A 54 -21.41 -37.55 -51.04
N THR A 55 -21.42 -37.73 -49.73
CA THR A 55 -22.45 -37.16 -48.86
C THR A 55 -22.29 -35.65 -48.75
N GLU A 56 -21.05 -35.20 -48.62
CA GLU A 56 -20.76 -33.76 -48.61
C GLU A 56 -20.98 -33.09 -49.97
N LEU A 57 -20.64 -33.81 -51.07
CA LEU A 57 -20.91 -33.32 -52.42
C LEU A 57 -22.42 -33.18 -52.71
N LYS A 58 -23.27 -34.08 -52.18
CA LYS A 58 -24.74 -33.95 -52.26
C LYS A 58 -25.26 -32.72 -51.55
N LYS A 59 -24.68 -32.36 -50.40
CA LYS A 59 -25.04 -31.13 -49.70
C LYS A 59 -24.75 -29.89 -50.58
N VAL A 60 -23.62 -29.90 -51.29
CA VAL A 60 -23.27 -28.79 -52.22
C VAL A 60 -24.20 -28.83 -53.47
N GLU A 61 -24.69 -29.97 -53.92
CA GLU A 61 -25.67 -30.06 -54.99
C GLU A 61 -26.96 -29.31 -54.67
N GLU A 62 -27.45 -29.42 -53.42
CA GLU A 62 -28.60 -28.67 -52.93
C GLU A 62 -28.33 -27.16 -52.91
N LEU A 63 -27.06 -26.75 -52.69
CA LEU A 63 -26.60 -25.36 -52.68
C LEU A 63 -26.22 -24.84 -54.08
N SER A 64 -26.27 -25.62 -55.14
CA SER A 64 -25.75 -25.30 -56.48
C SER A 64 -26.69 -24.41 -57.35
N ARG A 65 -27.44 -23.49 -56.73
CA ARG A 65 -28.26 -22.49 -57.47
C ARG A 65 -27.42 -21.39 -58.11
N ASN A 66 -26.24 -21.09 -57.57
CA ASN A 66 -25.30 -20.12 -58.12
C ASN A 66 -24.46 -20.79 -59.22
N LYS A 67 -24.31 -20.09 -60.38
CA LYS A 67 -23.55 -20.58 -61.54
C LYS A 67 -22.09 -20.92 -61.16
N ALA A 68 -21.43 -20.09 -60.37
CA ALA A 68 -20.05 -20.32 -59.96
C ALA A 68 -19.88 -21.56 -59.05
N ILE A 69 -20.83 -21.83 -58.14
CA ILE A 69 -20.84 -23.03 -57.32
C ILE A 69 -21.19 -24.28 -58.15
N LYS A 70 -22.11 -24.12 -59.10
CA LYS A 70 -22.49 -25.21 -60.02
C LYS A 70 -21.32 -25.61 -60.90
N ASP A 71 -20.54 -24.65 -61.41
CA ASP A 71 -19.34 -24.93 -62.21
C ASP A 71 -18.27 -25.68 -61.38
N LYS A 72 -18.06 -25.25 -60.11
CA LYS A 72 -17.18 -25.96 -59.17
C LYS A 72 -17.69 -27.36 -58.83
N TYR A 73 -18.98 -27.51 -58.56
CA TYR A 73 -19.61 -28.81 -58.30
C TYR A 73 -19.39 -29.78 -59.46
N ASN A 74 -19.61 -29.33 -60.69
CA ASN A 74 -19.40 -30.17 -61.88
C ASN A 74 -17.92 -30.57 -62.05
N LEU A 75 -17.00 -29.65 -61.74
CA LEU A 75 -15.56 -29.94 -61.76
C LEU A 75 -15.21 -30.99 -60.70
N TRP A 76 -15.60 -30.81 -59.44
CA TRP A 76 -15.34 -31.76 -58.36
C TRP A 76 -15.97 -33.12 -58.63
N LYS A 77 -17.19 -33.14 -59.14
CA LYS A 77 -17.86 -34.39 -59.54
C LYS A 77 -17.07 -35.14 -60.60
N SER A 78 -16.61 -34.46 -61.65
CA SER A 78 -15.80 -35.06 -62.71
C SER A 78 -14.42 -35.54 -62.17
N GLU A 79 -13.79 -34.80 -61.25
CA GLU A 79 -12.53 -35.22 -60.63
C GLU A 79 -12.71 -36.44 -59.71
N ILE A 80 -13.79 -36.50 -58.93
CA ILE A 80 -14.10 -37.64 -58.06
C ILE A 80 -14.44 -38.86 -58.87
N ASP A 81 -15.26 -38.72 -59.95
CA ASP A 81 -15.61 -39.82 -60.82
C ASP A 81 -14.38 -40.39 -61.53
N SER A 82 -13.48 -39.51 -62.04
CA SER A 82 -12.21 -39.94 -62.65
C SER A 82 -11.27 -40.61 -61.64
N MET A 83 -11.23 -40.09 -60.38
CA MET A 83 -10.44 -40.70 -59.29
C MET A 83 -10.97 -42.11 -58.97
N LYS A 84 -12.28 -42.31 -58.90
CA LYS A 84 -12.89 -43.64 -58.66
C LYS A 84 -12.58 -44.60 -59.78
N ASP A 85 -12.74 -44.21 -61.04
CA ASP A 85 -12.40 -45.01 -62.17
C ASP A 85 -10.93 -45.44 -62.18
N ASN A 86 -10.01 -44.57 -61.81
CA ASN A 86 -8.58 -44.87 -61.65
C ASN A 86 -8.31 -45.84 -60.49
N LEU A 87 -8.98 -45.67 -59.33
CA LEU A 87 -8.84 -46.59 -58.19
C LEU A 87 -9.39 -47.96 -58.48
N GLU A 88 -10.52 -48.06 -59.18
CA GLU A 88 -11.16 -49.36 -59.53
C GLU A 88 -10.41 -50.08 -60.61
N LYS A 89 -9.85 -49.39 -61.61
CA LYS A 89 -9.18 -50.05 -62.75
C LYS A 89 -7.66 -50.11 -62.52
N GLU A 90 -6.95 -48.97 -62.54
CA GLU A 90 -5.48 -49.00 -62.55
C GLU A 90 -4.89 -49.49 -61.22
N ILE A 91 -5.39 -49.03 -60.10
CA ILE A 91 -4.82 -49.40 -58.78
C ILE A 91 -5.21 -50.87 -58.45
N ASN A 92 -6.41 -51.28 -58.80
CA ASN A 92 -6.80 -52.65 -58.58
C ASN A 92 -5.93 -53.65 -59.42
N ASP A 93 -5.66 -53.32 -60.70
CA ASP A 93 -4.75 -54.12 -61.52
C ASP A 93 -3.33 -54.15 -60.94
N MET A 94 -2.86 -53.01 -60.42
CA MET A 94 -1.53 -52.93 -59.76
C MET A 94 -1.48 -53.76 -58.47
N ILE A 95 -2.56 -53.84 -57.68
CA ILE A 95 -2.66 -54.66 -56.47
C ILE A 95 -2.63 -56.14 -56.85
N ILE A 96 -3.35 -56.52 -57.89
CA ILE A 96 -3.36 -57.88 -58.41
C ILE A 96 -1.99 -58.29 -58.96
N ASP A 97 -1.34 -57.40 -59.73
CA ASP A 97 0.03 -57.62 -60.23
C ASP A 97 1.03 -57.78 -59.07
N ALA A 98 0.90 -56.93 -57.99
CA ALA A 98 1.77 -56.99 -56.81
C ALA A 98 1.59 -58.34 -56.06
N ASP A 99 0.35 -58.85 -55.91
CA ASP A 99 0.08 -60.15 -55.28
C ASP A 99 0.62 -61.29 -56.13
N PHE A 100 0.45 -61.24 -57.48
CA PHE A 100 0.99 -62.18 -58.39
C PHE A 100 2.53 -62.27 -58.36
N LEU A 101 3.23 -61.16 -58.33
CA LEU A 101 4.70 -61.07 -58.17
C LEU A 101 5.18 -61.69 -56.84
N LEU A 102 4.40 -61.51 -55.76
CA LEU A 102 4.68 -62.17 -54.47
C LEU A 102 4.52 -63.68 -54.51
N ASP A 103 3.53 -64.18 -55.27
CA ASP A 103 3.33 -65.65 -55.45
C ASP A 103 4.45 -66.26 -56.28
N GLN A 104 5.02 -65.52 -57.24
CA GLN A 104 6.20 -65.94 -58.03
C GLN A 104 7.51 -65.77 -57.28
N LYS A 105 7.53 -65.21 -56.06
CA LYS A 105 8.72 -64.87 -55.25
C LYS A 105 9.66 -63.83 -55.90
N ASP A 106 9.17 -62.98 -56.80
CA ASP A 106 9.93 -61.90 -57.43
C ASP A 106 9.83 -60.64 -56.62
N TYR A 107 10.56 -60.59 -55.52
CA TYR A 107 10.56 -59.46 -54.55
C TYR A 107 11.15 -58.20 -55.14
N LYS A 108 11.98 -58.29 -56.17
CA LYS A 108 12.61 -57.10 -56.78
C LYS A 108 11.58 -56.26 -57.55
N ASN A 109 10.82 -56.92 -58.42
CA ASN A 109 9.77 -56.29 -59.22
C ASN A 109 8.56 -55.92 -58.33
N TYR A 110 8.28 -56.71 -57.30
CA TYR A 110 7.29 -56.34 -56.29
C TYR A 110 7.64 -55.01 -55.65
N THR A 111 8.92 -54.74 -55.22
CA THR A 111 9.32 -53.51 -54.57
C THR A 111 9.13 -52.27 -55.47
N LEU A 112 9.37 -52.39 -56.76
CA LEU A 112 9.11 -51.36 -57.76
C LEU A 112 7.62 -51.06 -57.90
N LYS A 113 6.81 -52.09 -58.09
CA LYS A 113 5.34 -51.98 -58.20
C LYS A 113 4.70 -51.43 -56.93
N ARG A 114 5.25 -51.78 -55.76
CA ARG A 114 4.83 -51.23 -54.47
C ARG A 114 5.00 -49.72 -54.43
N ILE A 115 6.18 -49.23 -54.86
CA ILE A 115 6.47 -47.74 -54.86
C ILE A 115 5.48 -47.02 -55.80
N ASP A 116 5.24 -47.60 -57.00
CA ASP A 116 4.29 -47.03 -57.97
C ASP A 116 2.85 -47.01 -57.38
N LEU A 117 2.46 -48.10 -56.69
CA LEU A 117 1.16 -48.18 -56.02
C LEU A 117 1.02 -47.21 -54.87
N GLU A 118 2.06 -47.03 -54.01
CA GLU A 118 2.07 -46.04 -52.95
C GLU A 118 1.96 -44.61 -53.50
N ILE A 119 2.66 -44.29 -54.59
CA ILE A 119 2.57 -43.00 -55.27
C ILE A 119 1.15 -42.72 -55.74
N LYS A 120 0.54 -43.70 -56.43
CA LYS A 120 -0.83 -43.56 -56.95
C LYS A 120 -1.88 -43.39 -55.84
N LEU A 121 -1.76 -44.18 -54.76
CA LEU A 121 -2.62 -44.04 -53.59
C LEU A 121 -2.45 -42.66 -52.89
N LEU A 122 -1.21 -42.17 -52.78
CA LEU A 122 -0.94 -40.82 -52.24
C LEU A 122 -1.51 -39.72 -53.12
N GLU A 123 -1.42 -39.83 -54.44
CA GLU A 123 -2.03 -38.90 -55.40
C GLU A 123 -3.55 -38.85 -55.23
N ALA A 124 -4.22 -40.03 -55.16
CA ALA A 124 -5.65 -40.14 -54.95
C ALA A 124 -6.09 -39.56 -53.59
N LYS A 125 -5.31 -39.82 -52.52
CA LYS A 125 -5.55 -39.28 -51.18
C LYS A 125 -5.38 -37.75 -51.14
N GLY A 126 -4.36 -37.21 -51.84
CA GLY A 126 -4.14 -35.79 -51.99
C GLY A 126 -5.29 -35.08 -52.69
N LEU A 127 -5.77 -35.64 -53.81
CA LEU A 127 -6.92 -35.13 -54.57
C LEU A 127 -8.21 -35.16 -53.74
N LYS A 128 -8.48 -36.30 -53.08
CA LYS A 128 -9.60 -36.43 -52.13
C LYS A 128 -9.59 -35.34 -51.05
N ASN A 129 -8.46 -35.17 -50.37
CA ASN A 129 -8.36 -34.19 -49.29
C ASN A 129 -8.55 -32.76 -49.79
N LYS A 130 -7.95 -32.42 -50.92
CA LYS A 130 -8.12 -31.13 -51.57
C LYS A 130 -9.59 -30.81 -51.84
N ILE A 131 -10.29 -31.74 -52.53
CA ILE A 131 -11.72 -31.55 -52.86
C ILE A 131 -12.57 -31.50 -51.57
N TYR A 132 -12.27 -32.35 -50.59
CA TYR A 132 -12.98 -32.37 -49.30
C TYR A 132 -12.81 -31.07 -48.55
N ASP A 133 -11.61 -30.51 -48.51
CA ASP A 133 -11.33 -29.23 -47.82
C ASP A 133 -12.04 -28.08 -48.55
N GLU A 134 -12.04 -28.04 -49.89
CA GLU A 134 -12.75 -27.02 -50.65
C GLU A 134 -14.28 -27.11 -50.49
N ILE A 135 -14.86 -28.31 -50.43
CA ILE A 135 -16.29 -28.54 -50.18
C ILE A 135 -16.62 -28.07 -48.73
N ARG A 136 -15.80 -28.51 -47.79
CA ARG A 136 -15.99 -28.18 -46.38
C ARG A 136 -15.89 -26.69 -46.08
N GLU A 137 -15.01 -25.97 -46.77
CA GLU A 137 -14.92 -24.51 -46.64
C GLU A 137 -16.27 -23.86 -47.00
N ILE A 138 -16.95 -24.29 -48.05
CA ILE A 138 -18.24 -23.73 -48.46
C ILE A 138 -19.37 -24.14 -47.52
N THR A 139 -19.46 -25.43 -47.15
CA THR A 139 -20.54 -25.95 -46.29
C THR A 139 -20.43 -25.44 -44.87
N LEU A 140 -19.20 -25.39 -44.29
CA LEU A 140 -18.96 -24.77 -42.98
C LEU A 140 -19.25 -23.28 -42.97
N CYS A 141 -18.95 -22.57 -44.06
CA CYS A 141 -19.25 -21.15 -44.16
C CYS A 141 -20.76 -20.91 -44.08
N GLU A 142 -21.57 -21.73 -44.75
CA GLU A 142 -23.03 -21.62 -44.68
C GLU A 142 -23.58 -21.98 -43.30
N GLU A 143 -23.21 -23.15 -42.76
CA GLU A 143 -23.65 -23.59 -41.44
C GLU A 143 -23.26 -22.59 -40.35
N ASN A 144 -22.02 -22.07 -40.37
CA ASN A 144 -21.55 -21.06 -39.44
C ASN A 144 -22.32 -19.73 -39.56
N ASN A 145 -22.59 -19.28 -40.79
CA ASN A 145 -23.37 -18.08 -41.02
C ASN A 145 -24.81 -18.21 -40.56
N ARG A 146 -25.46 -19.35 -40.78
CA ARG A 146 -26.81 -19.65 -40.27
C ARG A 146 -26.85 -19.72 -38.75
N ALA A 147 -25.86 -20.38 -38.14
CA ALA A 147 -25.75 -20.45 -36.67
C ALA A 147 -25.53 -19.05 -36.07
N LYS A 148 -24.59 -18.28 -36.63
CA LYS A 148 -24.32 -16.91 -36.17
C LYS A 148 -25.55 -16.01 -36.32
N ILE A 149 -26.22 -16.04 -37.45
CA ILE A 149 -27.40 -15.18 -37.66
C ILE A 149 -28.56 -15.56 -36.74
N THR A 150 -28.74 -16.86 -36.43
CA THR A 150 -29.74 -17.31 -35.47
C THR A 150 -29.45 -16.73 -34.08
N LEU A 151 -28.21 -16.81 -33.64
CA LEU A 151 -27.77 -16.23 -32.37
C LEU A 151 -27.96 -14.68 -32.37
N LEU A 152 -27.60 -14.01 -33.47
CA LEU A 152 -27.78 -12.57 -33.61
C LEU A 152 -29.24 -12.15 -33.59
N LYS A 153 -30.14 -12.93 -34.22
CA LYS A 153 -31.60 -12.72 -34.17
C LYS A 153 -32.14 -12.88 -32.76
N GLU A 154 -31.67 -13.88 -31.99
CA GLU A 154 -32.05 -14.05 -30.58
C GLU A 154 -31.60 -12.87 -29.71
N ARG A 155 -30.34 -12.46 -29.81
CA ARG A 155 -29.80 -11.31 -29.11
C ARG A 155 -30.59 -10.02 -29.42
N PHE A 156 -30.85 -9.79 -30.71
CA PHE A 156 -31.63 -8.63 -31.14
C PHE A 156 -33.06 -8.63 -30.61
N ARG A 157 -33.74 -9.78 -30.63
CA ARG A 157 -35.10 -9.93 -30.07
C ARG A 157 -35.11 -9.64 -28.55
N GLU A 158 -34.11 -10.12 -27.84
CA GLU A 158 -34.02 -9.87 -26.39
C GLU A 158 -33.80 -8.38 -26.12
N ALA A 159 -32.90 -7.71 -26.86
CA ALA A 159 -32.70 -6.27 -26.76
C ALA A 159 -33.98 -5.46 -27.07
N ILE A 160 -34.74 -5.85 -28.09
CA ILE A 160 -36.06 -5.25 -28.39
C ILE A 160 -37.04 -5.49 -27.23
N ARG A 161 -37.05 -6.68 -26.63
CA ARG A 161 -37.91 -6.99 -25.50
C ARG A 161 -37.63 -6.07 -24.31
N ILE A 162 -36.34 -5.87 -23.98
CA ILE A 162 -35.92 -4.95 -22.91
C ILE A 162 -36.35 -3.52 -23.24
N TYR A 163 -36.12 -3.05 -24.46
CA TYR A 163 -36.54 -1.73 -24.93
C TYR A 163 -38.03 -1.52 -24.74
N ASN A 164 -38.87 -2.45 -25.22
CA ASN A 164 -40.33 -2.35 -25.14
C ASN A 164 -40.85 -2.39 -23.71
N THR A 165 -40.18 -3.14 -22.81
CA THR A 165 -40.56 -3.20 -21.38
C THR A 165 -40.29 -1.88 -20.67
N SER A 166 -39.24 -1.17 -21.08
CA SER A 166 -38.76 0.05 -20.43
C SER A 166 -38.89 1.29 -21.31
N LYS A 167 -39.80 1.31 -22.30
CA LYS A 167 -39.90 2.35 -23.34
C LYS A 167 -39.93 3.79 -22.78
N ASN A 168 -40.54 3.99 -21.63
CA ASN A 168 -40.61 5.30 -20.98
C ASN A 168 -39.24 5.90 -20.60
N THR A 169 -38.23 5.06 -20.41
CA THR A 169 -36.86 5.52 -20.07
C THR A 169 -36.08 6.01 -21.28
N TYR A 170 -36.56 5.71 -22.49
CA TYR A 170 -35.92 6.10 -23.76
C TYR A 170 -36.64 7.24 -24.48
N VAL A 171 -37.65 7.84 -23.89
CA VAL A 171 -38.50 8.91 -24.49
C VAL A 171 -37.71 10.00 -25.25
N PRO A 172 -36.54 10.48 -24.77
CA PRO A 172 -35.79 11.51 -25.50
C PRO A 172 -35.22 11.06 -26.84
N ILE A 173 -35.10 9.73 -27.07
CA ILE A 173 -34.41 9.13 -28.24
C ILE A 173 -35.18 7.96 -28.87
N ASP A 174 -36.44 7.73 -28.49
CA ASP A 174 -37.26 6.62 -28.97
C ASP A 174 -37.29 6.54 -30.52
N LYS A 175 -37.49 7.69 -31.20
CA LYS A 175 -37.48 7.76 -32.68
C LYS A 175 -36.15 7.32 -33.28
N THR A 176 -35.03 7.64 -32.65
CA THR A 176 -33.68 7.26 -33.16
C THR A 176 -33.44 5.76 -32.94
N ILE A 177 -33.92 5.22 -31.82
CA ILE A 177 -33.87 3.77 -31.55
C ILE A 177 -34.75 3.00 -32.54
N ASP A 178 -35.99 3.48 -32.81
CA ASP A 178 -36.91 2.85 -33.76
C ASP A 178 -36.30 2.81 -35.18
N LEU A 179 -35.61 3.88 -35.62
CA LEU A 179 -34.86 3.90 -36.88
C LEU A 179 -33.70 2.90 -36.91
N GLN A 180 -33.02 2.72 -35.77
CA GLN A 180 -31.94 1.74 -35.67
C GLN A 180 -32.48 0.31 -35.75
N ILE A 181 -33.60 0.03 -35.13
CA ILE A 181 -34.31 -1.26 -35.23
C ILE A 181 -34.67 -1.55 -36.69
N GLU A 182 -35.30 -0.59 -37.39
CA GLU A 182 -35.66 -0.73 -38.80
C GLU A 182 -34.43 -1.01 -39.67
N THR A 183 -33.30 -0.34 -39.39
CA THR A 183 -32.04 -0.56 -40.11
C THR A 183 -31.51 -1.97 -39.92
N ILE A 184 -31.52 -2.49 -38.69
CA ILE A 184 -31.07 -3.84 -38.40
C ILE A 184 -32.00 -4.89 -39.07
N GLU A 185 -33.33 -4.68 -39.03
CA GLU A 185 -34.29 -5.54 -39.68
C GLU A 185 -34.10 -5.59 -41.21
N LYS A 186 -33.83 -4.47 -41.86
CA LYS A 186 -33.48 -4.40 -43.29
C LYS A 186 -32.20 -5.20 -43.59
N ARG A 187 -31.20 -5.13 -42.71
CA ARG A 187 -29.97 -5.93 -42.87
C ARG A 187 -30.22 -7.43 -42.70
N PHE A 188 -31.14 -7.84 -41.84
CA PHE A 188 -31.55 -9.25 -41.78
C PHE A 188 -32.26 -9.71 -43.06
N GLN A 189 -33.09 -8.88 -43.69
CA GLN A 189 -33.70 -9.17 -44.96
C GLN A 189 -32.66 -9.25 -46.07
N GLU A 190 -31.67 -8.35 -46.09
CA GLU A 190 -30.55 -8.39 -47.02
C GLU A 190 -29.73 -9.68 -46.92
N PHE A 191 -29.54 -10.18 -45.69
CA PHE A 191 -28.89 -11.46 -45.42
C PHE A 191 -29.64 -12.61 -46.10
N GLU A 192 -30.97 -12.69 -45.97
CA GLU A 192 -31.76 -13.75 -46.59
C GLU A 192 -31.64 -13.69 -48.13
N ILE A 193 -31.68 -12.51 -48.73
CA ILE A 193 -31.50 -12.30 -50.16
C ILE A 193 -30.09 -12.76 -50.63
N LEU A 194 -29.05 -12.40 -49.90
CA LEU A 194 -27.68 -12.80 -50.26
C LEU A 194 -27.44 -14.29 -50.07
N MET A 195 -28.06 -14.90 -49.05
CA MET A 195 -28.04 -16.34 -48.85
C MET A 195 -28.75 -17.09 -50.00
N GLU A 196 -29.88 -16.58 -50.47
CA GLU A 196 -30.56 -17.15 -51.66
C GLU A 196 -29.72 -17.02 -52.94
N LYS A 197 -28.94 -15.92 -53.04
CA LYS A 197 -27.97 -15.72 -54.14
C LYS A 197 -26.67 -16.49 -53.99
N GLN A 198 -26.45 -17.14 -52.81
CA GLN A 198 -25.25 -17.91 -52.51
C GLN A 198 -23.95 -17.08 -52.62
N ASP A 199 -24.02 -15.75 -52.36
CA ASP A 199 -22.85 -14.88 -52.30
C ASP A 199 -22.27 -14.88 -50.87
N TYR A 200 -21.53 -15.92 -50.53
CA TYR A 200 -20.97 -16.13 -49.17
C TYR A 200 -19.94 -15.08 -48.76
N VAL A 201 -19.26 -14.42 -49.73
CA VAL A 201 -18.30 -13.34 -49.43
C VAL A 201 -19.02 -12.12 -48.89
N SER A 202 -20.11 -11.72 -49.56
CA SER A 202 -20.96 -10.61 -49.11
C SER A 202 -21.73 -10.95 -47.85
N VAL A 203 -22.17 -12.23 -47.68
CA VAL A 203 -22.80 -12.73 -46.47
C VAL A 203 -21.88 -12.59 -45.27
N ASN A 204 -20.63 -13.03 -45.35
CA ASN A 204 -19.66 -12.90 -44.25
C ASN A 204 -19.45 -11.46 -43.83
N LYS A 205 -19.32 -10.52 -44.78
CA LYS A 205 -19.21 -9.10 -44.50
C LYS A 205 -20.45 -8.55 -43.80
N LEU A 206 -21.62 -8.96 -44.28
CA LEU A 206 -22.91 -8.54 -43.72
C LEU A 206 -23.12 -9.08 -42.30
N VAL A 207 -22.77 -10.35 -42.04
CA VAL A 207 -22.86 -10.95 -40.70
C VAL A 207 -21.94 -10.22 -39.72
N SER A 208 -20.70 -9.89 -40.10
CA SER A 208 -19.79 -9.10 -39.27
C SER A 208 -20.32 -7.68 -39.04
N ALA A 209 -20.93 -7.04 -40.03
CA ALA A 209 -21.57 -5.74 -39.88
C ALA A 209 -22.79 -5.80 -38.96
N LEU A 210 -23.62 -6.87 -39.08
CA LEU A 210 -24.76 -7.09 -38.18
C LEU A 210 -24.31 -7.33 -36.74
N GLU A 211 -23.23 -8.08 -36.52
CA GLU A 211 -22.68 -8.32 -35.20
C GLU A 211 -22.25 -7.01 -34.52
N THR A 212 -21.58 -6.14 -35.24
CA THR A 212 -21.19 -4.81 -34.73
C THR A 212 -22.39 -3.91 -34.46
N LEU A 213 -23.39 -3.91 -35.36
CA LEU A 213 -24.62 -3.13 -35.18
C LEU A 213 -25.44 -3.61 -33.99
N ILE A 214 -25.61 -4.91 -33.81
CA ILE A 214 -26.36 -5.50 -32.69
C ILE A 214 -25.64 -5.24 -31.38
N LYS A 215 -24.31 -5.41 -31.34
CA LYS A 215 -23.49 -5.06 -30.16
C LYS A 215 -23.65 -3.59 -29.79
N HIS A 216 -23.58 -2.69 -30.76
CA HIS A 216 -23.83 -1.28 -30.52
C HIS A 216 -25.26 -1.01 -30.01
N PHE A 217 -26.26 -1.70 -30.59
CA PHE A 217 -27.65 -1.59 -30.16
C PHE A 217 -27.84 -2.09 -28.71
N GLU A 218 -27.22 -3.21 -28.33
CA GLU A 218 -27.23 -3.69 -26.94
C GLU A 218 -26.59 -2.66 -25.99
N THR A 219 -25.44 -2.07 -26.38
CA THR A 219 -24.83 -0.99 -25.58
C THR A 219 -25.78 0.19 -25.40
N ILE A 220 -26.53 0.57 -26.43
CA ILE A 220 -27.53 1.64 -26.33
C ILE A 220 -28.63 1.26 -25.34
N ILE A 221 -29.14 0.03 -25.41
CA ILE A 221 -30.21 -0.44 -24.52
C ILE A 221 -29.76 -0.47 -23.07
N ASP A 222 -28.51 -0.82 -22.80
CA ASP A 222 -27.97 -0.90 -21.45
C ASP A 222 -27.57 0.47 -20.87
N GLU A 223 -26.97 1.35 -21.67
CA GLU A 223 -26.37 2.60 -21.18
C GLU A 223 -27.34 3.79 -21.20
N VAL A 224 -28.30 3.83 -22.11
CA VAL A 224 -29.21 4.97 -22.21
C VAL A 224 -30.09 5.17 -20.99
N PRO A 225 -30.72 4.16 -20.38
CA PRO A 225 -31.56 4.36 -19.21
C PRO A 225 -30.83 5.03 -18.04
N PRO A 226 -29.64 4.58 -17.59
CA PRO A 226 -28.90 5.27 -16.57
C PRO A 226 -28.46 6.69 -16.98
N ILE A 227 -28.06 6.90 -18.25
CA ILE A 227 -27.71 8.23 -18.76
C ILE A 227 -28.90 9.19 -18.64
N VAL A 228 -30.08 8.78 -19.13
CA VAL A 228 -31.31 9.60 -19.09
C VAL A 228 -31.72 9.88 -17.65
N ALA A 229 -31.70 8.87 -16.78
CA ALA A 229 -32.00 9.03 -15.36
C ALA A 229 -31.05 10.01 -14.67
N MET A 230 -29.75 9.92 -14.94
CA MET A 230 -28.75 10.85 -14.40
C MET A 230 -28.94 12.26 -14.95
N ALA A 231 -29.04 12.39 -16.28
CA ALA A 231 -29.07 13.69 -16.94
C ALA A 231 -30.36 14.48 -16.71
N LEU A 232 -31.53 13.83 -16.70
CA LEU A 232 -32.82 14.50 -16.61
C LEU A 232 -33.43 14.52 -15.20
N THR A 233 -33.01 13.62 -14.32
CA THR A 233 -33.62 13.51 -12.99
C THR A 233 -32.63 13.75 -11.88
N LEU A 234 -31.56 12.96 -11.82
CA LEU A 234 -30.67 12.92 -10.67
C LEU A 234 -29.82 14.18 -10.56
N ILE A 235 -29.11 14.55 -11.63
CA ILE A 235 -28.22 15.72 -11.63
C ILE A 235 -29.01 17.02 -11.45
N PRO A 236 -30.11 17.30 -12.20
CA PRO A 236 -30.91 18.50 -11.97
C PRO A 236 -31.44 18.62 -10.54
N LYS A 237 -31.93 17.53 -9.96
CA LYS A 237 -32.36 17.51 -8.54
C LYS A 237 -31.22 17.87 -7.60
N ARG A 238 -30.04 17.25 -7.79
CA ARG A 238 -28.83 17.54 -7.01
C ARG A 238 -28.37 19.00 -7.14
N LEU A 239 -28.45 19.58 -8.33
CA LEU A 239 -28.12 20.99 -8.55
C LEU A 239 -29.06 21.94 -7.81
N VAL A 240 -30.37 21.64 -7.79
CA VAL A 240 -31.36 22.41 -7.01
C VAL A 240 -31.09 22.29 -5.51
N GLU A 241 -30.83 21.09 -5.00
CA GLU A 241 -30.46 20.85 -3.61
C GLU A 241 -29.15 21.59 -3.24
N MET A 242 -28.14 21.55 -4.11
CA MET A 242 -26.86 22.24 -3.94
C MET A 242 -27.07 23.77 -3.85
N LYS A 243 -27.84 24.33 -4.77
CA LYS A 243 -28.15 25.77 -4.78
C LYS A 243 -28.91 26.19 -3.52
N SER A 244 -29.94 25.42 -3.13
CA SER A 244 -30.73 25.73 -1.93
C SER A 244 -29.91 25.64 -0.65
N THR A 245 -29.00 24.65 -0.57
CA THR A 245 -28.09 24.47 0.57
C THR A 245 -27.09 25.63 0.64
N TYR A 246 -26.50 26.00 -0.50
CA TYR A 246 -25.61 27.16 -0.61
C TYR A 246 -26.30 28.45 -0.11
N GLU A 247 -27.47 28.77 -0.65
CA GLU A 247 -28.22 29.98 -0.25
C GLU A 247 -28.59 29.99 1.25
N ASN A 248 -28.99 28.82 1.81
CA ASN A 248 -29.24 28.67 3.22
C ASN A 248 -28.02 28.88 4.10
N MET A 249 -26.86 28.38 3.67
CA MET A 249 -25.59 28.56 4.38
C MET A 249 -25.13 30.02 4.32
N VAL A 250 -25.21 30.66 3.15
CA VAL A 250 -24.87 32.08 3.01
C VAL A 250 -25.76 32.95 3.91
N ARG A 251 -27.06 32.70 3.95
CA ARG A 251 -27.99 33.41 4.90
C ARG A 251 -27.61 33.20 6.37
N ARG A 252 -27.00 32.08 6.72
CA ARG A 252 -26.50 31.77 8.06
C ARG A 252 -25.09 32.34 8.33
N GLY A 253 -24.52 33.10 7.40
CA GLY A 253 -23.23 33.76 7.56
C GLY A 253 -22.02 32.88 7.26
N PHE A 254 -22.14 31.89 6.37
CA PHE A 254 -21.01 31.16 5.84
C PHE A 254 -20.46 31.87 4.60
N GLN A 255 -19.15 31.99 4.50
CA GLN A 255 -18.48 32.51 3.32
C GLN A 255 -18.09 31.35 2.39
N LEU A 256 -18.80 31.22 1.28
CA LEU A 256 -18.68 30.10 0.34
C LEU A 256 -18.41 30.56 -1.10
N ASP A 257 -18.06 31.84 -1.32
CA ASP A 257 -17.86 32.41 -2.66
C ASP A 257 -16.74 31.71 -3.43
N TYR A 258 -15.76 31.14 -2.70
CA TYR A 258 -14.66 30.37 -3.30
C TYR A 258 -15.12 29.11 -4.04
N LEU A 259 -16.32 28.60 -3.76
CA LEU A 259 -16.89 27.43 -4.44
C LEU A 259 -17.50 27.77 -5.80
N ASN A 260 -17.70 29.06 -6.12
CA ASN A 260 -18.24 29.55 -7.40
C ASN A 260 -19.49 28.76 -7.86
N ILE A 261 -20.43 28.48 -6.95
CA ILE A 261 -21.53 27.53 -7.16
C ILE A 261 -22.40 27.91 -8.36
N GLU A 262 -22.72 29.19 -8.55
CA GLU A 262 -23.55 29.64 -9.67
C GLU A 262 -22.89 29.37 -11.02
N TYR A 263 -21.62 29.71 -11.15
CA TYR A 263 -20.83 29.42 -12.35
C TYR A 263 -20.76 27.93 -12.66
N ASN A 264 -20.50 27.11 -11.64
CA ASN A 264 -20.41 25.67 -11.80
C ASN A 264 -21.74 25.03 -12.20
N ILE A 265 -22.87 25.53 -11.67
CA ILE A 265 -24.20 25.08 -12.07
C ILE A 265 -24.45 25.40 -13.57
N GLU A 266 -24.08 26.59 -14.04
CA GLU A 266 -24.20 26.95 -15.45
C GLU A 266 -23.36 26.04 -16.35
N GLU A 267 -22.12 25.79 -15.98
CA GLU A 267 -21.21 24.91 -16.73
C GLU A 267 -21.71 23.45 -16.76
N ILE A 268 -22.25 22.95 -15.64
CA ILE A 268 -22.84 21.61 -15.59
C ILE A 268 -24.08 21.56 -16.51
N ASN A 269 -24.95 22.56 -16.50
CA ASN A 269 -26.11 22.61 -17.39
C ASN A 269 -25.71 22.63 -18.87
N LYS A 270 -24.64 23.35 -19.24
CA LYS A 270 -24.09 23.31 -20.60
C LYS A 270 -23.60 21.90 -20.97
N LYS A 271 -22.84 21.25 -20.07
CA LYS A 271 -22.36 19.87 -20.27
C LYS A 271 -23.51 18.87 -20.38
N LEU A 272 -24.57 18.99 -19.57
CA LEU A 272 -25.77 18.17 -19.67
C LEU A 272 -26.44 18.31 -21.06
N ASN A 273 -26.56 19.52 -21.57
CA ASN A 273 -27.14 19.76 -22.90
C ASN A 273 -26.28 19.14 -24.01
N VAL A 274 -24.96 19.23 -23.92
CA VAL A 274 -24.03 18.58 -24.86
C VAL A 274 -24.16 17.07 -24.76
N ALA A 275 -24.16 16.52 -23.56
CA ALA A 275 -24.32 15.08 -23.33
C ALA A 275 -25.63 14.55 -23.92
N MET A 276 -26.76 15.25 -23.68
CA MET A 276 -28.06 14.89 -24.26
C MET A 276 -28.09 15.03 -25.79
N SER A 277 -27.35 15.96 -26.37
CA SER A 277 -27.23 16.07 -27.84
C SER A 277 -26.45 14.89 -28.44
N LYS A 278 -25.38 14.43 -27.78
CA LYS A 278 -24.62 13.21 -28.15
C LYS A 278 -25.53 11.97 -28.09
N VAL A 279 -26.30 11.83 -27.02
CA VAL A 279 -27.24 10.70 -26.83
C VAL A 279 -28.30 10.66 -27.92
N ARG A 280 -28.84 11.83 -28.37
CA ARG A 280 -29.82 11.90 -29.46
C ARG A 280 -29.32 11.35 -30.78
N VAL A 281 -28.03 11.41 -31.04
CA VAL A 281 -27.40 10.83 -32.23
C VAL A 281 -26.79 9.44 -31.95
N LEU A 282 -27.12 8.83 -30.81
CA LEU A 282 -26.65 7.52 -30.36
C LEU A 282 -25.12 7.41 -30.21
N ASN A 283 -24.44 8.54 -30.01
CA ASN A 283 -23.04 8.56 -29.62
C ASN A 283 -22.95 8.58 -28.09
N LEU A 284 -22.70 7.41 -27.50
CA LEU A 284 -22.64 7.23 -26.03
C LEU A 284 -21.21 7.30 -25.50
N GLU A 285 -20.22 7.50 -26.39
CA GLU A 285 -18.81 7.51 -26.01
C GLU A 285 -18.58 8.58 -24.92
N ASP A 286 -18.02 8.15 -23.79
CA ASP A 286 -17.69 8.97 -22.61
C ASP A 286 -18.88 9.68 -21.90
N VAL A 287 -20.10 9.61 -22.42
CA VAL A 287 -21.25 10.33 -21.83
C VAL A 287 -21.54 9.85 -20.40
N LEU A 288 -21.56 8.55 -20.18
CA LEU A 288 -21.80 7.98 -18.85
C LEU A 288 -20.71 8.39 -17.86
N PHE A 289 -19.45 8.41 -18.30
CA PHE A 289 -18.33 8.85 -17.49
C PHE A 289 -18.42 10.36 -17.16
N GLU A 290 -18.73 11.20 -18.14
CA GLU A 290 -18.95 12.65 -17.92
C GLU A 290 -20.04 12.91 -16.89
N LEU A 291 -21.17 12.19 -16.94
CA LEU A 291 -22.27 12.34 -15.99
C LEU A 291 -21.91 11.86 -14.58
N ARG A 292 -21.17 10.77 -14.46
CA ARG A 292 -20.65 10.29 -13.16
C ARG A 292 -19.69 11.30 -12.53
N THR A 293 -18.80 11.86 -13.33
CA THR A 293 -17.87 12.92 -12.88
C THR A 293 -18.62 14.15 -12.35
N ILE A 294 -19.73 14.52 -13.00
CA ILE A 294 -20.58 15.61 -12.53
C ILE A 294 -21.20 15.26 -11.16
N LEU A 295 -21.69 14.04 -10.97
CA LEU A 295 -22.23 13.60 -9.69
C LEU A 295 -21.18 13.59 -8.58
N GLU A 296 -20.00 13.06 -8.85
CA GLU A 296 -18.86 13.08 -7.92
C GLU A 296 -18.46 14.50 -7.54
N TYR A 297 -18.47 15.42 -8.51
CA TYR A 297 -18.24 16.84 -8.24
C TYR A 297 -19.34 17.41 -7.30
N THR A 298 -20.61 17.14 -7.55
CA THR A 298 -21.69 17.62 -6.65
C THR A 298 -21.54 17.04 -5.25
N ASP A 299 -21.18 15.78 -5.12
CA ASP A 299 -20.93 15.14 -3.81
C ASP A 299 -19.72 15.76 -3.10
N SER A 300 -18.65 16.12 -3.84
CA SER A 300 -17.51 16.86 -3.31
C SER A 300 -17.94 18.22 -2.74
N VAL A 301 -18.80 18.95 -3.43
CA VAL A 301 -19.32 20.24 -2.95
C VAL A 301 -20.18 20.07 -1.68
N PHE A 302 -21.02 19.05 -1.60
CA PHE A 302 -21.75 18.75 -0.36
C PHE A 302 -20.83 18.40 0.80
N ASN A 303 -19.76 17.65 0.55
CA ASN A 303 -18.73 17.39 1.56
C ASN A 303 -18.05 18.69 2.04
N ASP A 304 -17.81 19.64 1.14
CA ASP A 304 -17.23 20.93 1.51
C ASP A 304 -18.23 21.78 2.33
N PHE A 305 -19.52 21.72 2.05
CA PHE A 305 -20.54 22.31 2.92
C PHE A 305 -20.55 21.70 4.33
N GLU A 306 -20.43 20.39 4.44
CA GLU A 306 -20.36 19.74 5.76
C GLU A 306 -19.08 20.08 6.50
N LYS A 307 -17.93 20.12 5.81
CA LYS A 307 -16.66 20.57 6.40
C LYS A 307 -16.77 22.00 6.98
N GLU A 308 -17.40 22.92 6.23
CA GLU A 308 -17.59 24.28 6.73
C GLU A 308 -18.53 24.36 7.95
N LYS A 309 -19.58 23.52 8.01
CA LYS A 309 -20.45 23.44 9.20
C LYS A 309 -19.70 22.91 10.42
N ILE A 310 -18.89 21.87 10.23
CA ILE A 310 -18.06 21.31 11.31
C ILE A 310 -17.04 22.35 11.74
N ALA A 311 -16.34 22.96 10.76
CA ALA A 311 -15.33 23.98 11.04
C ALA A 311 -15.88 25.18 11.81
N ARG A 312 -17.13 25.59 11.54
CA ARG A 312 -17.79 26.66 12.33
C ARG A 312 -17.95 26.27 13.79
N LYS A 313 -18.46 25.06 14.05
CA LYS A 313 -18.65 24.58 15.41
C LYS A 313 -17.32 24.48 16.16
N GLU A 314 -16.31 23.90 15.52
CA GLU A 314 -14.95 23.80 16.07
C GLU A 314 -14.36 25.18 16.35
N TYR A 315 -14.59 26.15 15.45
CA TYR A 315 -14.14 27.53 15.65
C TYR A 315 -14.79 28.18 16.86
N GLU A 316 -16.12 28.10 16.99
CA GLU A 316 -16.87 28.68 18.12
C GLU A 316 -16.41 28.08 19.47
N ASP A 317 -16.20 26.76 19.53
CA ASP A 317 -15.68 26.07 20.71
C ASP A 317 -14.23 26.49 21.01
N SER A 318 -13.38 26.52 19.98
CA SER A 318 -11.95 26.88 20.09
C SER A 318 -11.76 28.35 20.50
N VAL A 319 -12.57 29.27 19.98
CA VAL A 319 -12.58 30.69 20.39
C VAL A 319 -12.89 30.83 21.88
N THR A 320 -13.88 30.08 22.38
CA THR A 320 -14.25 30.11 23.79
C THR A 320 -13.12 29.61 24.69
N LEU A 321 -12.50 28.49 24.28
CA LEU A 321 -11.33 27.93 24.97
C LEU A 321 -10.12 28.89 24.93
N PHE A 322 -9.84 29.47 23.77
CA PHE A 322 -8.74 30.43 23.61
C PHE A 322 -8.89 31.63 24.53
N LYS A 323 -10.09 32.27 24.53
CA LYS A 323 -10.39 33.39 25.42
C LYS A 323 -10.18 33.04 26.90
N SER A 324 -10.63 31.83 27.29
CA SER A 324 -10.47 31.36 28.68
C SER A 324 -8.99 31.17 29.06
N LYS A 325 -8.18 30.62 28.10
CA LYS A 325 -6.74 30.44 28.29
C LYS A 325 -5.99 31.75 28.36
N VAL A 326 -6.24 32.68 27.41
CA VAL A 326 -5.63 34.01 27.43
C VAL A 326 -5.91 34.71 28.74
N LYS A 327 -7.17 34.66 29.24
CA LYS A 327 -7.51 35.26 30.55
C LYS A 327 -6.71 34.62 31.69
N LYS A 328 -6.61 33.30 31.74
CA LYS A 328 -5.81 32.59 32.75
C LYS A 328 -4.34 32.99 32.71
N ILE A 329 -3.77 33.08 31.51
CA ILE A 329 -2.37 33.46 31.32
C ILE A 329 -2.16 34.91 31.74
N ASN A 330 -3.08 35.83 31.44
CA ASN A 330 -3.04 37.20 31.93
C ASN A 330 -3.11 37.29 33.47
N ASP A 331 -3.97 36.47 34.10
CA ASP A 331 -4.05 36.42 35.56
C ASP A 331 -2.75 35.87 36.19
N ILE A 332 -2.12 34.87 35.54
CA ILE A 332 -0.82 34.33 35.92
C ILE A 332 0.25 35.39 35.74
N MET A 333 0.27 36.10 34.62
CA MET A 333 1.23 37.18 34.34
C MET A 333 1.13 38.29 35.37
N ASN A 334 -0.07 38.74 35.75
CA ASN A 334 -0.28 39.74 36.78
C ASN A 334 0.24 39.29 38.15
N LYS A 335 -0.01 38.03 38.53
CA LYS A 335 0.54 37.45 39.76
C LYS A 335 2.06 37.34 39.71
N LEU A 336 2.61 37.06 38.53
CA LEU A 336 4.03 36.96 38.29
C LEU A 336 4.73 38.33 38.46
N TYR A 337 4.14 39.41 37.94
CA TYR A 337 4.63 40.76 38.18
C TYR A 337 4.70 41.08 39.69
N GLY A 338 3.66 40.74 40.46
CA GLY A 338 3.69 40.89 41.93
C GLY A 338 4.83 40.09 42.58
N LYS A 339 4.98 38.82 42.19
CA LYS A 339 6.07 37.94 42.69
C LYS A 339 7.46 38.45 42.28
N VAL A 340 7.62 39.04 41.10
CA VAL A 340 8.89 39.60 40.64
C VAL A 340 9.26 40.83 41.43
N VAL A 341 8.29 41.68 41.79
CA VAL A 341 8.52 42.84 42.68
C VAL A 341 9.00 42.36 44.06
N ASP A 342 8.35 41.36 44.65
CA ASP A 342 8.77 40.77 45.93
C ASP A 342 10.13 40.06 45.80
N ALA A 343 10.36 39.34 44.70
CA ALA A 343 11.63 38.69 44.43
C ALA A 343 12.77 39.67 44.21
N LYS A 344 12.55 40.81 43.57
CA LYS A 344 13.54 41.89 43.41
C LYS A 344 13.98 42.48 44.75
N TYR A 345 13.07 42.55 45.70
CA TYR A 345 13.40 43.00 47.05
C TYR A 345 14.23 41.98 47.82
N ASN A 346 13.90 40.68 47.67
CA ASN A 346 14.53 39.61 48.43
C ASN A 346 15.79 39.04 47.76
N TYR A 347 15.83 38.97 46.44
CA TYR A 347 16.90 38.35 45.64
C TYR A 347 17.49 39.32 44.63
N LYS A 348 18.78 39.19 44.36
CA LYS A 348 19.44 39.93 43.30
C LYS A 348 19.07 39.38 41.95
N LEU A 349 17.92 39.82 41.36
CA LEU A 349 17.50 39.49 40.00
C LEU A 349 18.34 40.29 39.00
N GLY A 350 18.88 39.61 37.96
CA GLY A 350 19.54 40.27 36.84
C GLY A 350 18.53 41.11 36.02
N ASP A 351 18.97 42.25 35.49
CA ASP A 351 18.11 43.10 34.64
C ASP A 351 17.59 42.36 33.39
N ASP A 352 18.29 41.33 32.95
CA ASP A 352 17.87 40.49 31.81
C ASP A 352 16.57 39.73 32.09
N LYS A 353 16.35 39.24 33.33
CA LYS A 353 15.13 38.56 33.72
C LYS A 353 13.89 39.46 33.72
N ILE A 354 14.08 40.74 34.13
CA ILE A 354 12.98 41.72 34.10
C ILE A 354 12.60 42.02 32.65
N LYS A 355 13.60 42.22 31.76
CA LYS A 355 13.36 42.43 30.34
C LYS A 355 12.68 41.24 29.68
N GLU A 356 13.02 40.02 30.10
CA GLU A 356 12.37 38.80 29.61
C GLU A 356 10.86 38.78 29.93
N LEU A 357 10.48 39.19 31.12
CA LEU A 357 9.07 39.31 31.51
C LEU A 357 8.33 40.38 30.69
N ASP A 358 8.96 41.54 30.44
CA ASP A 358 8.39 42.61 29.61
C ASP A 358 8.21 42.15 28.15
N ILE A 359 9.15 41.35 27.60
CA ILE A 359 9.05 40.74 26.28
C ILE A 359 7.87 39.78 26.25
N LEU A 360 7.71 38.89 27.24
CA LEU A 360 6.58 37.95 27.32
C LEU A 360 5.23 38.67 27.39
N SER A 361 5.17 39.78 28.13
CA SER A 361 3.98 40.62 28.21
C SER A 361 3.64 41.27 26.87
N SER A 362 4.65 41.73 26.12
CA SER A 362 4.46 42.33 24.80
C SER A 362 4.05 41.25 23.75
N GLU A 363 4.67 40.05 23.80
CA GLU A 363 4.28 38.92 22.95
C GLU A 363 2.80 38.52 23.18
N LEU A 364 2.36 38.53 24.44
CA LEU A 364 0.96 38.23 24.79
C LEU A 364 0.01 39.33 24.29
N GLY A 365 0.41 40.60 24.37
CA GLY A 365 -0.33 41.75 23.84
C GLY A 365 -0.55 41.66 22.31
N ILE A 366 0.53 41.36 21.57
CA ILE A 366 0.47 41.18 20.12
C ILE A 366 -0.47 40.01 19.77
N LEU A 367 -0.38 38.91 20.53
CA LEU A 367 -1.24 37.75 20.30
C LEU A 367 -2.73 38.05 20.55
N ASP A 368 -3.05 38.87 21.54
CA ASP A 368 -4.43 39.31 21.83
C ASP A 368 -4.97 40.25 20.72
N GLU A 369 -4.11 41.09 20.15
CA GLU A 369 -4.41 41.92 18.99
C GLU A 369 -4.65 41.07 17.74
N ASP A 370 -3.77 40.08 17.42
CA ASP A 370 -3.93 39.13 16.33
C ASP A 370 -5.27 38.38 16.45
N PHE A 371 -5.58 37.93 17.68
CA PHE A 371 -6.85 37.25 17.95
C PHE A 371 -8.06 38.17 17.77
N SER A 372 -7.98 39.41 18.21
CA SER A 372 -9.06 40.40 18.04
C SER A 372 -9.31 40.69 16.56
N ASN A 373 -8.26 40.78 15.76
CA ASN A 373 -8.36 40.96 14.32
C ASN A 373 -9.04 39.74 13.66
N LEU A 374 -8.63 38.50 14.02
CA LEU A 374 -9.26 37.27 13.56
C LEU A 374 -10.75 37.19 13.94
N TYR A 375 -11.07 37.53 15.19
CA TYR A 375 -12.47 37.53 15.68
C TYR A 375 -13.32 38.59 14.98
N ASN A 376 -12.77 39.76 14.66
CA ASN A 376 -13.49 40.78 13.88
C ASN A 376 -13.69 40.35 12.42
N ALA A 377 -12.71 39.65 11.81
CA ALA A 377 -12.87 39.06 10.48
C ALA A 377 -14.05 38.05 10.40
N THR A 378 -14.35 37.37 11.50
CA THR A 378 -15.54 36.49 11.58
C THR A 378 -16.85 37.29 11.51
N LYS A 379 -16.90 38.46 12.15
CA LYS A 379 -18.10 39.33 12.16
C LYS A 379 -18.38 39.94 10.78
N THR A 380 -17.33 40.21 10.00
CA THR A 380 -17.44 40.76 8.65
C THR A 380 -17.65 39.67 7.58
N VAL A 381 -17.69 38.38 7.98
CA VAL A 381 -17.88 37.21 7.09
C VAL A 381 -16.87 37.25 5.94
N SER A 382 -15.62 37.59 6.23
CA SER A 382 -14.60 37.81 5.20
C SER A 382 -13.89 36.54 4.74
N PHE A 383 -13.93 35.47 5.55
CA PHE A 383 -13.20 34.23 5.26
C PHE A 383 -14.01 32.98 5.64
N PRO A 384 -13.76 31.83 4.94
CA PRO A 384 -14.34 30.54 5.32
C PRO A 384 -13.90 30.08 6.71
N TYR A 385 -14.75 29.34 7.42
CA TYR A 385 -14.44 28.85 8.77
C TYR A 385 -13.28 27.86 8.79
N THR A 386 -13.09 27.08 7.74
CA THR A 386 -11.93 26.21 7.56
C THR A 386 -10.61 26.98 7.56
N ARG A 387 -10.59 28.18 7.01
CA ARG A 387 -9.42 29.06 7.05
C ARG A 387 -9.27 29.72 8.43
N LEU A 388 -10.37 30.20 9.00
CA LEU A 388 -10.36 30.80 10.35
C LEU A 388 -9.86 29.82 11.42
N ASN A 389 -10.23 28.54 11.33
CA ASN A 389 -9.72 27.49 12.22
C ASN A 389 -8.21 27.33 12.12
N LYS A 390 -7.66 27.30 10.91
CA LYS A 390 -6.20 27.20 10.72
C LYS A 390 -5.46 28.39 11.31
N GLU A 391 -5.98 29.59 11.11
CA GLU A 391 -5.39 30.81 11.70
C GLU A 391 -5.49 30.80 13.24
N LEU A 392 -6.62 30.37 13.79
CA LEU A 392 -6.81 30.21 15.23
C LEU A 392 -5.87 29.14 15.82
N GLU A 393 -5.68 28.01 15.13
CA GLU A 393 -4.75 26.96 15.54
C GLU A 393 -3.31 27.49 15.64
N LEU A 394 -2.88 28.34 14.70
CA LEU A 394 -1.58 28.99 14.77
C LEU A 394 -1.46 29.90 16.01
N LEU A 395 -2.55 30.61 16.36
CA LEU A 395 -2.57 31.44 17.59
C LEU A 395 -2.53 30.55 18.84
N VAL A 396 -3.21 29.41 18.86
CA VAL A 396 -3.15 28.44 19.97
C VAL A 396 -1.72 27.92 20.18
N ILE A 397 -1.00 27.61 19.08
CA ILE A 397 0.40 27.18 19.15
C ILE A 397 1.30 28.30 19.70
N LYS A 398 1.10 29.54 19.24
CA LYS A 398 1.85 30.70 19.79
C LYS A 398 1.57 30.87 21.30
N LEU A 399 0.30 30.76 21.70
CA LEU A 399 -0.11 30.88 23.11
C LEU A 399 0.53 29.77 23.97
N SER A 400 0.55 28.53 23.50
CA SER A 400 1.18 27.43 24.24
C SER A 400 2.68 27.63 24.43
N LYS A 401 3.38 28.23 23.45
CA LYS A 401 4.79 28.57 23.59
C LYS A 401 5.03 29.70 24.64
N ILE A 402 4.12 30.67 24.69
CA ILE A 402 4.18 31.72 25.71
C ILE A 402 3.90 31.11 27.09
N GLU A 403 2.92 30.24 27.23
CA GLU A 403 2.60 29.51 28.46
C GLU A 403 3.82 28.71 28.97
N GLU A 404 4.48 27.95 28.09
CA GLU A 404 5.71 27.23 28.44
C GLU A 404 6.83 28.15 28.93
N LYS A 405 7.06 29.28 28.23
CA LYS A 405 8.05 30.25 28.66
C LYS A 405 7.70 30.85 30.04
N ILE A 406 6.43 31.13 30.29
CA ILE A 406 5.95 31.66 31.58
C ILE A 406 6.19 30.63 32.69
N ASP A 407 5.90 29.35 32.44
CA ASP A 407 6.11 28.26 33.40
C ASP A 407 7.60 28.11 33.76
N VAL A 408 8.49 28.12 32.75
CA VAL A 408 9.94 28.10 32.96
C VAL A 408 10.39 29.31 33.79
N TYR A 409 9.85 30.47 33.47
CA TYR A 409 10.16 31.69 34.24
C TYR A 409 9.66 31.60 35.70
N MET A 410 8.43 31.11 35.92
CA MET A 410 7.89 30.87 37.26
C MET A 410 8.73 29.87 38.07
N GLN A 411 9.16 28.77 37.44
CA GLN A 411 10.05 27.81 38.08
C GLN A 411 11.37 28.47 38.49
N SER A 412 11.95 29.32 37.64
CA SER A 412 13.21 29.99 37.95
C SER A 412 13.14 30.92 39.18
N ILE A 413 11.97 31.52 39.44
CA ILE A 413 11.73 32.31 40.65
C ILE A 413 11.46 31.38 41.85
N GLY A 414 10.73 30.29 41.65
CA GLY A 414 10.45 29.30 42.69
C GLY A 414 11.73 28.63 43.21
N THR A 415 12.66 28.30 42.34
CA THR A 415 13.96 27.68 42.72
C THR A 415 14.78 28.62 43.61
N MET A 416 14.71 29.93 43.44
CA MET A 416 15.42 30.88 44.31
C MET A 416 14.92 30.80 45.77
N GLN A 417 13.61 30.69 45.98
CA GLN A 417 13.01 30.52 47.30
C GLN A 417 13.37 29.18 47.95
N GLU A 418 13.37 28.11 47.13
CA GLU A 418 13.75 26.77 47.59
C GLU A 418 15.24 26.70 47.95
N ASP A 419 16.10 27.37 47.18
CA ASP A 419 17.53 27.45 47.47
C ASP A 419 17.82 28.22 48.77
N GLU A 420 17.12 29.32 49.00
CA GLU A 420 17.23 30.03 50.29
C GLU A 420 16.78 29.13 51.45
N LYS A 421 15.64 28.46 51.31
CA LYS A 421 15.12 27.54 52.34
C LYS A 421 16.11 26.42 52.62
N ARG A 422 16.60 25.77 51.55
CA ARG A 422 17.62 24.72 51.66
C ARG A 422 18.90 25.21 52.33
N ALA A 423 19.36 26.42 51.98
CA ALA A 423 20.53 27.01 52.59
C ALA A 423 20.34 27.24 54.08
N ARG A 424 19.14 27.68 54.53
CA ARG A 424 18.81 27.84 55.96
C ARG A 424 18.76 26.51 56.69
N GLU A 425 18.20 25.49 56.10
CA GLU A 425 18.18 24.12 56.66
C GLU A 425 19.61 23.56 56.80
N GLN A 426 20.42 23.65 55.75
CA GLN A 426 21.83 23.24 55.80
C GLN A 426 22.67 24.02 56.79
N LEU A 427 22.40 25.32 56.96
CA LEU A 427 23.07 26.14 57.98
C LEU A 427 22.76 25.65 59.36
N ASN A 428 21.52 25.24 59.64
CA ASN A 428 21.13 24.69 60.92
C ASN A 428 21.83 23.35 61.20
N ASP A 429 21.89 22.49 60.15
CA ASP A 429 22.62 21.20 60.23
C ASP A 429 24.12 21.39 60.48
N MET A 430 24.74 22.38 59.82
CA MET A 430 26.15 22.74 60.00
C MET A 430 26.41 23.24 61.41
N ASN A 431 25.53 24.10 61.97
CA ASN A 431 25.63 24.55 63.35
C ASN A 431 25.56 23.37 64.33
N THR A 432 24.64 22.42 64.12
CA THR A 432 24.50 21.23 64.93
C THR A 432 25.76 20.36 64.89
N LEU A 433 26.31 20.11 63.68
CA LEU A 433 27.55 19.34 63.53
C LEU A 433 28.77 20.04 64.13
N LEU A 434 28.80 21.37 64.08
CA LEU A 434 29.86 22.19 64.65
C LEU A 434 29.86 22.09 66.19
N ASP A 435 28.67 22.14 66.79
CA ASP A 435 28.50 22.00 68.24
C ASP A 435 28.76 20.55 68.69
N GLU A 436 28.35 19.58 67.89
CA GLU A 436 28.72 18.18 68.17
C GLU A 436 30.23 17.97 68.15
N ALA A 437 30.94 18.50 67.15
CA ALA A 437 32.40 18.37 67.05
C ALA A 437 33.10 19.01 68.24
N LYS A 438 32.64 20.21 68.70
CA LYS A 438 33.14 20.88 69.88
C LYS A 438 32.87 20.06 71.16
N ASN A 439 31.64 19.57 71.33
CA ASN A 439 31.23 18.80 72.49
C ASN A 439 31.97 17.46 72.62
N LYS A 440 32.16 16.74 71.51
CA LYS A 440 32.94 15.50 71.47
C LYS A 440 34.38 15.72 71.97
N ILE A 441 35.07 16.72 71.51
CA ILE A 441 36.43 17.07 71.96
C ILE A 441 36.45 17.45 73.42
N ARG A 442 35.42 18.21 73.90
CA ARG A 442 35.30 18.60 75.30
C ARG A 442 34.99 17.46 76.27
N GLU A 443 34.10 16.58 75.84
CA GLU A 443 33.67 15.43 76.65
C GLU A 443 34.80 14.40 76.86
N TYR A 444 35.65 14.19 75.83
CA TYR A 444 36.76 13.25 75.93
C TYR A 444 37.92 13.74 76.80
N LYS A 445 37.95 15.00 77.17
CA LYS A 445 38.95 15.64 78.07
C LYS A 445 40.41 15.32 77.70
N LEU A 446 40.75 15.55 76.45
CA LEU A 446 42.13 15.34 75.92
C LEU A 446 43.14 16.19 76.75
N PRO A 447 44.33 15.62 77.06
CA PRO A 447 45.39 16.40 77.74
C PRO A 447 45.78 17.73 77.03
N ILE A 448 45.95 17.64 75.73
CA ILE A 448 46.15 18.77 74.82
C ILE A 448 45.40 18.54 73.55
N VAL A 449 44.62 19.50 73.09
CA VAL A 449 43.98 19.46 71.73
C VAL A 449 45.00 20.00 70.73
N PRO A 450 45.29 19.30 69.60
CA PRO A 450 46.28 19.77 68.62
C PRO A 450 45.92 21.12 67.99
N ASP A 451 46.90 22.00 67.76
CA ASP A 451 46.71 23.38 67.22
C ASP A 451 45.97 23.43 65.91
N TYR A 452 46.20 22.41 65.00
CA TYR A 452 45.51 22.36 63.70
C TYR A 452 43.98 22.21 63.82
N TYR A 453 43.47 21.62 64.93
CA TYR A 453 42.03 21.58 65.21
C TYR A 453 41.46 22.98 65.43
N PHE A 454 42.13 23.82 66.19
CA PHE A 454 41.67 25.18 66.46
C PHE A 454 41.71 26.05 65.20
N VAL A 455 42.67 25.84 64.30
CA VAL A 455 42.72 26.50 63.01
C VAL A 455 41.49 26.12 62.18
N GLN A 456 41.22 24.81 62.02
CA GLN A 456 40.04 24.29 61.29
C GLN A 456 38.73 24.76 61.91
N LEU A 457 38.63 24.74 63.22
CA LEU A 457 37.47 25.25 63.99
C LEU A 457 37.19 26.74 63.68
N LYS A 458 38.23 27.55 63.63
CA LYS A 458 38.12 28.98 63.32
C LYS A 458 37.66 29.14 61.84
N GLU A 459 38.26 28.43 60.92
CA GLU A 459 37.88 28.45 59.49
C GLU A 459 36.42 28.05 59.32
N ALA A 460 35.95 26.97 59.94
CA ALA A 460 34.56 26.49 59.87
C ALA A 460 33.58 27.52 60.46
N ILE A 461 33.90 28.12 61.65
CA ILE A 461 33.06 29.12 62.25
C ILE A 461 32.96 30.39 61.37
N GLU A 462 34.07 30.81 60.76
CA GLU A 462 34.09 31.98 59.86
C GLU A 462 33.27 31.70 58.60
N ALA A 463 33.39 30.51 57.99
CA ALA A 463 32.59 30.14 56.85
C ALA A 463 31.09 30.09 57.16
N VAL A 464 30.67 29.47 58.28
CA VAL A 464 29.27 29.49 58.74
C VAL A 464 28.75 30.90 58.98
N ARG A 465 29.59 31.79 59.57
CA ARG A 465 29.24 33.18 59.77
C ARG A 465 29.07 33.96 58.48
N GLU A 466 29.89 33.65 57.47
CA GLU A 466 29.74 34.25 56.13
C GLU A 466 28.45 33.79 55.41
N VAL A 467 28.00 32.55 55.58
CA VAL A 467 26.69 32.10 55.11
C VAL A 467 25.57 32.90 55.79
N ASN A 468 25.61 33.04 57.13
CA ASN A 468 24.62 33.83 57.87
C ASN A 468 24.58 35.31 57.36
N LYS A 469 25.74 35.94 57.21
CA LYS A 469 25.81 37.31 56.67
C LYS A 469 25.20 37.44 55.30
N GLU A 470 25.35 36.43 54.43
CA GLU A 470 24.78 36.45 53.07
C GLU A 470 23.27 36.25 53.10
N LEU A 471 22.75 35.39 53.99
CA LEU A 471 21.31 35.19 54.22
C LEU A 471 20.60 36.40 54.81
N ASP A 472 21.33 37.20 55.60
CA ASP A 472 20.77 38.43 56.22
C ASP A 472 20.85 39.67 55.31
N LYS A 473 21.68 39.61 54.25
CA LYS A 473 21.72 40.64 53.21
C LYS A 473 20.50 40.60 52.33
N LYS A 474 19.91 41.75 52.06
CA LYS A 474 18.88 41.91 51.05
C LYS A 474 19.32 42.95 50.03
N PRO A 475 19.24 42.62 48.74
CA PRO A 475 18.84 41.37 48.11
C PRO A 475 19.92 40.26 48.18
N ILE A 476 19.50 39.01 48.41
CA ILE A 476 20.35 37.81 48.46
C ILE A 476 20.86 37.45 47.07
N ASN A 477 22.16 37.17 46.94
CA ASN A 477 22.71 36.59 45.72
C ASN A 477 22.78 35.05 45.88
N ILE A 478 21.87 34.33 45.22
CA ILE A 478 21.73 32.87 45.36
C ILE A 478 22.99 32.12 44.93
N ASP A 479 23.68 32.54 43.87
CA ASP A 479 24.91 31.88 43.39
C ASP A 479 26.04 31.99 44.44
N ILE A 480 26.19 33.19 45.01
CA ILE A 480 27.17 33.41 46.08
C ILE A 480 26.76 32.64 47.34
N LEU A 481 25.48 32.63 47.69
CA LEU A 481 24.97 31.90 48.82
C LEU A 481 25.27 30.41 48.71
N ASN A 482 24.92 29.77 47.57
CA ASN A 482 25.17 28.34 47.32
C ASN A 482 26.66 28.03 47.42
N THR A 483 27.54 28.83 46.80
CA THR A 483 29.00 28.65 46.89
C THR A 483 29.52 28.71 48.31
N ARG A 484 29.00 29.67 49.12
CA ARG A 484 29.39 29.82 50.54
C ARG A 484 28.88 28.67 51.39
N VAL A 485 27.64 28.19 51.13
CA VAL A 485 27.05 27.05 51.84
C VAL A 485 27.88 25.78 51.57
N ASP A 486 28.24 25.52 50.33
CA ASP A 486 29.07 24.39 49.96
C ASP A 486 30.46 24.46 50.62
N THR A 487 31.09 25.62 50.60
CA THR A 487 32.39 25.86 51.28
C THR A 487 32.27 25.63 52.77
N ALA A 488 31.25 26.18 53.42
CA ALA A 488 31.04 26.02 54.86
C ALA A 488 30.77 24.56 55.22
N ARG A 489 29.93 23.87 54.42
CA ARG A 489 29.64 22.45 54.62
C ARG A 489 30.91 21.60 54.56
N ASP A 490 31.77 21.80 53.57
CA ASP A 490 33.01 21.05 53.39
C ASP A 490 33.97 21.26 54.58
N LEU A 491 34.09 22.53 55.07
CA LEU A 491 34.91 22.86 56.22
C LEU A 491 34.38 22.27 57.51
N VAL A 492 33.04 22.27 57.74
CA VAL A 492 32.40 21.68 58.92
C VAL A 492 32.54 20.16 58.90
N PHE A 493 32.34 19.49 57.74
CA PHE A 493 32.58 18.05 57.62
C PHE A 493 34.04 17.68 57.86
N LYS A 494 34.98 18.48 57.34
CA LYS A 494 36.43 18.27 57.58
C LYS A 494 36.75 18.39 59.08
N LEU A 495 36.22 19.41 59.75
CA LEU A 495 36.37 19.56 61.21
C LEU A 495 35.80 18.36 61.98
N ASN A 496 34.56 17.93 61.67
CA ASN A 496 33.94 16.81 62.35
C ASN A 496 34.73 15.50 62.14
N ASN A 497 35.22 15.25 60.94
CA ASN A 497 36.08 14.12 60.63
C ASN A 497 37.41 14.19 61.42
N THR A 498 38.02 15.35 61.45
CA THR A 498 39.24 15.60 62.22
C THR A 498 39.00 15.39 63.73
N SER A 499 37.88 15.87 64.26
CA SER A 499 37.49 15.64 65.64
C SER A 499 37.38 14.15 65.97
N ASN A 500 36.66 13.39 65.12
CA ASN A 500 36.49 11.95 65.29
C ASN A 500 37.83 11.19 65.17
N GLU A 501 38.72 11.65 64.27
CA GLU A 501 40.04 11.04 64.06
C GLU A 501 40.94 11.30 65.28
N ILE A 502 40.96 12.52 65.82
CA ILE A 502 41.71 12.87 67.02
C ILE A 502 41.28 12.01 68.20
N ILE A 503 39.96 11.93 68.44
CA ILE A 503 39.41 11.12 69.54
C ILE A 503 39.74 9.62 69.34
N LYS A 504 39.51 9.08 68.15
CA LYS A 504 39.81 7.69 67.83
C LYS A 504 41.29 7.34 68.04
N THR A 505 42.19 8.22 67.56
CA THR A 505 43.63 8.00 67.71
C THR A 505 44.06 8.15 69.17
N ALA A 506 43.50 9.08 69.92
CA ALA A 506 43.76 9.22 71.35
C ALA A 506 43.29 8.02 72.16
N MET A 507 42.06 7.52 71.86
CA MET A 507 41.53 6.29 72.51
C MET A 507 42.41 5.09 72.22
N LEU A 508 42.86 4.91 71.00
CA LEU A 508 43.74 3.81 70.63
C LEU A 508 45.10 3.90 71.32
N ALA A 509 45.68 5.10 71.37
CA ALA A 509 46.93 5.35 72.11
C ALA A 509 46.83 5.10 73.58
N GLU A 510 45.78 5.62 74.24
CA GLU A 510 45.49 5.39 75.63
C GLU A 510 45.31 3.89 75.95
N THR A 511 44.49 3.22 75.12
CA THR A 511 44.26 1.76 75.29
C THR A 511 45.58 0.97 75.12
N ALA A 512 46.40 1.36 74.16
CA ALA A 512 47.70 0.70 73.93
C ALA A 512 48.68 0.90 75.09
N ILE A 513 48.74 2.14 75.64
CA ILE A 513 49.57 2.44 76.82
C ILE A 513 49.07 1.65 78.04
N VAL A 514 47.74 1.71 78.31
CA VAL A 514 47.14 0.95 79.48
C VAL A 514 47.37 -0.55 79.32
N TYR A 515 47.19 -1.10 78.17
CA TYR A 515 47.45 -2.52 77.91
C TYR A 515 48.96 -2.84 78.06
N GLY A 516 49.85 -2.02 77.52
CA GLY A 516 51.29 -2.15 77.59
C GLY A 516 51.83 -2.14 79.04
N ASN A 517 51.22 -1.43 79.96
CA ASN A 517 51.59 -1.33 81.40
C ASN A 517 51.69 -2.67 82.05
N ARG A 518 50.98 -3.74 81.63
CA ARG A 518 51.06 -5.08 82.11
C ARG A 518 52.43 -5.71 81.92
N PHE A 519 53.22 -5.25 80.98
CA PHE A 519 54.53 -5.77 80.61
C PHE A 519 55.68 -4.90 81.10
N ARG A 520 55.41 -3.74 81.71
CA ARG A 520 56.34 -2.73 82.15
C ARG A 520 57.40 -3.29 83.08
N CYS A 521 56.99 -4.07 84.09
CA CYS A 521 57.89 -4.70 85.04
C CYS A 521 58.72 -5.89 84.54
N LYS A 522 58.41 -6.37 83.28
CA LYS A 522 59.07 -7.61 82.75
C LYS A 522 60.28 -7.35 81.87
N LYS A 523 60.35 -6.16 81.26
CA LYS A 523 61.39 -5.83 80.29
C LYS A 523 61.65 -4.32 80.27
N GLN A 524 62.93 -3.92 80.50
CA GLN A 524 63.34 -2.52 80.57
C GLN A 524 63.04 -1.73 79.30
N TYR A 525 63.20 -2.26 78.07
CA TYR A 525 62.91 -1.56 76.80
C TYR A 525 61.42 -1.27 76.64
N VAL A 526 60.52 -2.06 77.26
CA VAL A 526 59.09 -1.81 77.28
C VAL A 526 58.74 -0.61 78.16
N ASP A 527 59.42 -0.47 79.30
CA ASP A 527 59.27 0.68 80.21
C ASP A 527 59.73 2.01 79.52
N GLU A 528 60.89 1.95 78.88
CA GLU A 528 61.40 3.13 78.16
C GLU A 528 60.48 3.54 76.96
N GLY A 529 59.95 2.54 76.20
CA GLY A 529 58.99 2.77 75.11
C GLY A 529 57.66 3.33 75.58
N LEU A 530 57.08 2.80 76.69
CA LEU A 530 55.86 3.31 77.27
C LEU A 530 56.01 4.70 77.87
N ASN A 531 57.11 5.03 78.51
CA ASN A 531 57.43 6.32 79.04
C ASN A 531 57.49 7.39 77.88
N LYS A 532 58.09 7.01 76.77
CA LYS A 532 58.12 7.85 75.56
C LYS A 532 56.73 8.05 74.97
N SER A 533 55.92 6.98 74.89
CA SER A 533 54.52 7.03 74.39
C SER A 533 53.64 7.92 75.29
N GLU A 534 53.73 7.79 76.62
CA GLU A 534 53.04 8.61 77.59
C GLU A 534 53.40 10.10 77.44
N MET A 535 54.71 10.41 77.29
CA MET A 535 55.17 11.77 77.06
C MET A 535 54.63 12.37 75.74
N LEU A 536 54.55 11.56 74.63
CA LEU A 536 53.94 11.96 73.37
C LEU A 536 52.43 12.16 73.51
N PHE A 537 51.72 11.28 74.23
CA PHE A 537 50.30 11.38 74.51
C PHE A 537 49.97 12.68 75.28
N ILE A 538 50.76 13.01 76.36
CA ILE A 538 50.57 14.28 77.12
C ILE A 538 50.86 15.50 76.25
N LYS A 539 51.75 15.39 75.24
CA LYS A 539 52.05 16.46 74.26
C LYS A 539 51.02 16.61 73.15
N GLY A 540 50.00 15.69 73.09
CA GLY A 540 48.97 15.79 72.05
C GLY A 540 49.39 15.11 70.70
N GLU A 541 50.55 14.42 70.65
CA GLU A 541 51.01 13.71 69.43
C GLU A 541 50.47 12.29 69.40
N TYR A 542 49.12 12.14 69.39
CA TYR A 542 48.39 10.87 69.56
C TYR A 542 48.72 9.78 68.49
N ARG A 543 49.10 10.22 67.28
CA ARG A 543 49.50 9.27 66.20
C ARG A 543 50.90 8.66 66.47
N LYS A 544 51.75 9.37 67.19
CA LYS A 544 53.12 8.93 67.47
C LYS A 544 53.26 8.20 68.82
N SER A 545 52.25 8.43 69.66
CA SER A 545 52.11 7.79 70.93
C SER A 545 51.64 6.34 70.77
#